data_4ae25343720a632f60a552759864aeaa
#
_entry.id   4ae25343720a632f60a552759864aeaa
#
_cell.length_a   1.000
_cell.length_b   1.000
_cell.length_c   1.000
_cell.angle_alpha   90.00
_cell.angle_beta   90.00
_cell.angle_gamma   90.00
#
_symmetry.space_group_name_H-M   'P 1'
#
loop_
_entity.id
_entity.type
_entity.pdbx_description
1 polymer ?
#
loop_
_entity_poly.entity_id
_entity_poly.type
_entity_poly.pdbx_seq_one_letter_code
_entity_poly.pdbx_strand_id
1 'polypeptide(L)'
;MLYEYGGIYFDTDFELIKPIDEVLKTDKNILGFETKSHIGTAKMAFTPKNEVMRQFLEYYETHLFISKGRKDIIANVSILTDILKKQGLICNRMMQTIGDILVYPRDYFFPKRLEDNKFLITENTLGIHRCSNSWMSVSQIARGNSFLWRKIVRPSLNAIRSVGQRILGKERIRTIEIYIRYLLK
;
A
#
# COMPACT_ATOMS: atom_id res chain seq x y z
N MET A 1 -13.53 -13.59 -0.24
CA MET A 1 -14.48 -12.85 -1.10
C MET A 1 -13.83 -12.48 -2.43
N LEU A 2 -12.93 -11.48 -2.52
CA LEU A 2 -12.36 -11.03 -3.81
C LEU A 2 -11.65 -12.15 -4.60
N TYR A 3 -10.90 -13.03 -3.94
CA TYR A 3 -10.29 -14.20 -4.58
C TYR A 3 -11.34 -15.20 -5.11
N GLU A 4 -12.40 -15.49 -4.34
CA GLU A 4 -13.39 -16.50 -4.72
C GLU A 4 -14.31 -16.03 -5.84
N TYR A 5 -14.81 -14.83 -5.74
CA TYR A 5 -15.88 -14.31 -6.59
C TYR A 5 -15.43 -13.22 -7.56
N GLY A 6 -14.22 -12.71 -7.40
CA GLY A 6 -13.76 -11.54 -8.13
C GLY A 6 -14.53 -10.28 -7.75
N GLY A 7 -14.49 -9.29 -8.64
CA GLY A 7 -15.19 -8.02 -8.47
C GLY A 7 -14.26 -6.89 -8.03
N ILE A 8 -14.83 -5.88 -7.38
CA ILE A 8 -14.11 -4.69 -6.98
C ILE A 8 -14.21 -4.54 -5.46
N TYR A 9 -13.07 -4.36 -4.85
CA TYR A 9 -12.93 -4.00 -3.43
C TYR A 9 -12.65 -2.51 -3.31
N PHE A 10 -13.33 -1.88 -2.36
CA PHE A 10 -13.06 -0.52 -1.91
C PHE A 10 -12.97 -0.49 -0.38
N ASP A 11 -12.02 0.26 0.16
CA ASP A 11 -12.03 0.65 1.58
C ASP A 11 -13.25 1.54 1.86
N THR A 12 -13.75 1.52 3.08
CA THR A 12 -14.95 2.28 3.49
C THR A 12 -14.78 3.80 3.39
N ASP A 13 -13.54 4.28 3.31
CA ASP A 13 -13.18 5.68 3.12
C ASP A 13 -12.64 5.97 1.70
N PHE A 14 -12.98 5.11 0.74
CA PHE A 14 -12.74 5.34 -0.68
C PHE A 14 -13.99 5.94 -1.32
N GLU A 15 -13.86 7.08 -1.97
CA GLU A 15 -14.93 7.82 -2.63
C GLU A 15 -14.75 7.79 -4.14
N LEU A 16 -15.76 7.32 -4.88
CA LEU A 16 -15.82 7.46 -6.33
C LEU A 16 -16.38 8.84 -6.68
N ILE A 17 -15.65 9.58 -7.51
CA ILE A 17 -16.06 10.91 -7.99
C ILE A 17 -16.44 10.93 -9.47
N LYS A 18 -16.16 9.84 -10.18
CA LYS A 18 -16.56 9.60 -11.57
C LYS A 18 -16.91 8.13 -11.77
N PRO A 19 -17.72 7.80 -12.79
CA PRO A 19 -17.93 6.41 -13.20
C PRO A 19 -16.60 5.72 -13.51
N ILE A 20 -16.47 4.45 -13.13
CA ILE A 20 -15.27 3.64 -13.38
C ILE A 20 -15.46 2.64 -14.53
N ASP A 21 -16.61 2.69 -15.19
CA ASP A 21 -17.00 1.74 -16.24
C ASP A 21 -15.96 1.64 -17.36
N GLU A 22 -15.39 2.77 -17.79
CA GLU A 22 -14.36 2.79 -18.83
C GLU A 22 -13.10 2.00 -18.42
N VAL A 23 -12.73 2.06 -17.14
CA VAL A 23 -11.60 1.33 -16.59
C VAL A 23 -11.93 -0.17 -16.48
N LEU A 24 -13.20 -0.51 -16.24
CA LEU A 24 -13.66 -1.89 -16.08
C LEU A 24 -13.93 -2.60 -17.41
N LYS A 25 -14.04 -1.88 -18.52
CA LYS A 25 -14.21 -2.46 -19.87
C LYS A 25 -12.99 -3.27 -20.33
N THR A 26 -11.89 -3.19 -19.60
CA THR A 26 -10.69 -3.99 -19.88
C THR A 26 -10.88 -5.38 -19.29
N ASP A 27 -10.50 -6.43 -20.04
CA ASP A 27 -10.46 -7.82 -19.52
C ASP A 27 -9.31 -8.05 -18.54
N LYS A 28 -8.85 -6.99 -17.87
CA LYS A 28 -7.70 -7.02 -16.98
C LYS A 28 -8.08 -6.76 -15.53
N ASN A 29 -7.32 -7.34 -14.64
CA ASN A 29 -7.33 -6.97 -13.24
C ASN A 29 -6.74 -5.56 -13.06
N ILE A 30 -7.24 -4.78 -12.10
CA ILE A 30 -6.93 -3.36 -12.03
C ILE A 30 -6.43 -2.97 -10.66
N LEU A 31 -5.24 -2.40 -10.65
CA LEU A 31 -4.60 -1.81 -9.47
C LEU A 31 -4.18 -0.37 -9.77
N GLY A 32 -3.66 0.33 -8.77
CA GLY A 32 -3.11 1.66 -8.93
C GLY A 32 -1.96 1.94 -7.95
N PHE A 33 -1.05 2.80 -8.35
CA PHE A 33 -0.02 3.30 -7.45
C PHE A 33 -0.64 4.19 -6.37
N GLU A 34 -0.33 3.92 -5.11
CA GLU A 34 -0.68 4.81 -3.99
C GLU A 34 0.47 5.75 -3.65
N THR A 35 1.71 5.26 -3.72
CA THR A 35 2.91 6.04 -3.47
C THR A 35 3.93 5.88 -4.59
N LYS A 36 5.12 6.49 -4.43
CA LYS A 36 6.24 6.30 -5.38
C LYS A 36 6.70 4.85 -5.49
N SER A 37 6.46 4.04 -4.46
CA SER A 37 7.04 2.71 -4.31
C SER A 37 6.05 1.62 -3.97
N HIS A 38 4.75 1.95 -3.81
CA HIS A 38 3.75 0.98 -3.38
C HIS A 38 2.47 1.07 -4.20
N ILE A 39 1.90 -0.10 -4.44
CA ILE A 39 0.54 -0.27 -4.97
C ILE A 39 -0.46 -0.12 -3.82
N GLY A 40 -1.54 0.60 -4.06
CA GLY A 40 -2.61 0.80 -3.09
C GLY A 40 -3.53 -0.42 -2.99
N THR A 41 -3.98 -0.71 -1.77
CA THR A 41 -4.93 -1.79 -1.49
C THR A 41 -6.34 -1.28 -1.21
N ALA A 42 -6.54 0.03 -1.09
CA ALA A 42 -7.85 0.63 -0.83
C ALA A 42 -8.82 0.56 -2.03
N LYS A 43 -8.29 0.27 -3.23
CA LYS A 43 -9.06 -0.08 -4.43
C LYS A 43 -8.36 -1.20 -5.16
N MET A 44 -9.05 -2.32 -5.35
CA MET A 44 -8.55 -3.48 -6.07
C MET A 44 -9.68 -4.08 -6.91
N ALA A 45 -9.42 -4.40 -8.17
CA ALA A 45 -10.36 -5.13 -9.01
C ALA A 45 -9.68 -6.38 -9.57
N PHE A 46 -10.31 -7.54 -9.35
CA PHE A 46 -9.77 -8.82 -9.77
C PHE A 46 -10.85 -9.75 -10.32
N THR A 47 -10.47 -10.58 -11.28
CA THR A 47 -11.24 -11.73 -11.70
C THR A 47 -11.17 -12.83 -10.62
N PRO A 48 -12.15 -13.75 -10.57
CA PRO A 48 -12.10 -14.88 -9.63
C PRO A 48 -10.83 -15.70 -9.80
N LYS A 49 -10.31 -16.22 -8.67
CA LYS A 49 -9.14 -17.12 -8.63
C LYS A 49 -7.86 -16.54 -9.21
N ASN A 50 -7.71 -15.22 -9.19
CA ASN A 50 -6.50 -14.56 -9.65
C ASN A 50 -5.28 -14.97 -8.82
N GLU A 51 -4.16 -15.24 -9.49
CA GLU A 51 -2.94 -15.78 -8.88
C GLU A 51 -2.27 -14.80 -7.91
N VAL A 52 -2.29 -13.49 -8.19
CA VAL A 52 -1.75 -12.48 -7.27
C VAL A 52 -2.56 -12.44 -5.98
N MET A 53 -3.89 -12.54 -6.08
CA MET A 53 -4.77 -12.60 -4.91
C MET A 53 -4.57 -13.90 -4.12
N ARG A 54 -4.29 -15.03 -4.79
CA ARG A 54 -3.95 -16.28 -4.12
C ARG A 54 -2.68 -16.13 -3.29
N GLN A 55 -1.60 -15.61 -3.87
CA GLN A 55 -0.34 -15.36 -3.18
C GLN A 55 -0.50 -14.34 -2.03
N PHE A 56 -1.37 -13.36 -2.21
CA PHE A 56 -1.65 -12.37 -1.18
C PHE A 56 -2.37 -12.98 0.03
N LEU A 57 -3.31 -13.89 -0.18
CA LEU A 57 -3.99 -14.66 0.88
C LEU A 57 -3.03 -15.63 1.57
N GLU A 58 -2.26 -16.40 0.79
CA GLU A 58 -1.28 -17.37 1.29
C GLU A 58 -0.24 -16.72 2.23
N TYR A 59 0.12 -15.46 1.96
CA TYR A 59 0.96 -14.72 2.89
C TYR A 59 0.33 -14.64 4.28
N TYR A 60 -0.97 -14.36 4.40
CA TYR A 60 -1.66 -14.26 5.70
C TYR A 60 -1.92 -15.61 6.36
N GLU A 61 -2.06 -16.68 5.58
CA GLU A 61 -2.19 -18.04 6.11
C GLU A 61 -0.88 -18.52 6.75
N THR A 62 0.25 -18.10 6.20
CA THR A 62 1.57 -18.53 6.66
C THR A 62 2.23 -17.56 7.66
N HIS A 63 1.75 -16.32 7.77
CA HIS A 63 2.30 -15.29 8.63
C HIS A 63 1.29 -14.87 9.70
N LEU A 64 1.50 -15.33 10.92
CA LEU A 64 0.65 -14.98 12.05
C LEU A 64 0.75 -13.48 12.37
N PHE A 65 -0.41 -12.81 12.45
CA PHE A 65 -0.50 -11.41 12.89
C PHE A 65 0.06 -11.20 14.31
N ILE A 66 -0.08 -12.20 15.17
CA ILE A 66 0.53 -12.23 16.51
C ILE A 66 1.47 -13.44 16.56
N SER A 67 2.77 -13.19 16.64
CA SER A 67 3.78 -14.22 16.82
C SER A 67 4.56 -13.93 18.11
N LYS A 68 4.64 -14.92 19.01
CA LYS A 68 5.33 -14.79 20.32
C LYS A 68 4.89 -13.57 21.12
N GLY A 69 3.57 -13.28 21.17
CA GLY A 69 2.99 -12.14 21.89
C GLY A 69 3.25 -10.76 21.23
N ARG A 70 3.77 -10.72 20.02
CA ARG A 70 4.08 -9.49 19.27
C ARG A 70 3.22 -9.38 18.01
N LYS A 71 2.71 -8.17 17.75
CA LYS A 71 2.01 -7.89 16.48
C LYS A 71 3.04 -7.71 15.36
N ASP A 72 3.01 -8.59 14.36
CA ASP A 72 3.78 -8.42 13.13
C ASP A 72 2.93 -7.59 12.14
N ILE A 73 3.10 -6.27 12.19
CA ILE A 73 2.33 -5.36 11.35
C ILE A 73 3.17 -5.00 10.12
N ILE A 74 3.01 -5.78 9.04
CA ILE A 74 3.44 -5.35 7.71
C ILE A 74 2.23 -4.74 7.02
N ALA A 75 2.41 -3.58 6.40
CA ALA A 75 1.34 -2.95 5.66
C ALA A 75 0.97 -3.78 4.41
N ASN A 76 -0.31 -3.99 4.17
CA ASN A 76 -0.86 -4.73 3.01
C ASN A 76 -0.25 -4.25 1.69
N VAL A 77 -0.10 -2.94 1.53
CA VAL A 77 0.52 -2.29 0.36
C VAL A 77 1.94 -2.79 0.09
N SER A 78 2.71 -3.09 1.15
CA SER A 78 4.07 -3.62 0.99
C SER A 78 4.05 -5.06 0.53
N ILE A 79 3.17 -5.90 1.10
CA ILE A 79 3.03 -7.31 0.74
C ILE A 79 2.61 -7.44 -0.72
N LEU A 80 1.52 -6.77 -1.11
CA LEU A 80 1.02 -6.78 -2.48
C LEU A 80 2.08 -6.27 -3.47
N THR A 81 2.76 -5.18 -3.13
CA THR A 81 3.80 -4.61 -3.98
C THR A 81 4.99 -5.56 -4.16
N ASP A 82 5.40 -6.27 -3.11
CA ASP A 82 6.52 -7.21 -3.20
C ASP A 82 6.14 -8.47 -4.00
N ILE A 83 4.89 -8.92 -3.95
CA ILE A 83 4.37 -9.99 -4.84
C ILE A 83 4.46 -9.52 -6.30
N LEU A 84 3.96 -8.33 -6.61
CA LEU A 84 3.96 -7.79 -7.98
C LEU A 84 5.38 -7.51 -8.50
N LYS A 85 6.31 -7.08 -7.66
CA LYS A 85 7.72 -6.91 -8.05
C LYS A 85 8.38 -8.20 -8.50
N LYS A 86 8.04 -9.32 -7.88
CA LYS A 86 8.51 -10.65 -8.32
C LYS A 86 7.98 -11.01 -9.71
N GLN A 87 6.87 -10.39 -10.14
CA GLN A 87 6.23 -10.58 -11.44
C GLN A 87 6.60 -9.48 -12.45
N GLY A 88 7.52 -8.56 -12.10
CA GLY A 88 8.02 -7.55 -13.02
C GLY A 88 7.51 -6.13 -12.80
N LEU A 89 6.81 -5.83 -11.68
CA LEU A 89 6.39 -4.45 -11.38
C LEU A 89 7.61 -3.52 -11.25
N ILE A 90 7.60 -2.46 -12.05
CA ILE A 90 8.55 -1.35 -11.95
C ILE A 90 7.89 -0.20 -11.21
N CYS A 91 8.44 0.21 -10.06
CA CYS A 91 7.90 1.31 -9.25
C CYS A 91 8.26 2.68 -9.85
N ASN A 92 7.73 2.98 -11.05
CA ASN A 92 7.97 4.21 -11.80
C ASN A 92 6.76 5.16 -11.83
N ARG A 93 5.63 4.75 -11.25
CA ARG A 93 4.33 5.48 -11.26
C ARG A 93 3.68 5.64 -12.63
N MET A 94 4.23 4.97 -13.65
CA MET A 94 3.66 4.97 -14.99
C MET A 94 2.62 3.85 -15.12
N MET A 95 1.66 4.05 -16.02
CA MET A 95 0.75 2.98 -16.41
C MET A 95 1.55 1.80 -16.98
N GLN A 96 1.27 0.59 -16.50
CA GLN A 96 1.97 -0.61 -16.96
C GLN A 96 1.09 -1.85 -16.82
N THR A 97 1.38 -2.85 -17.62
CA THR A 97 0.72 -4.16 -17.55
C THR A 97 1.71 -5.20 -17.02
N ILE A 98 1.26 -6.02 -16.07
CA ILE A 98 2.02 -7.12 -15.49
C ILE A 98 1.13 -8.37 -15.62
N GLY A 99 1.44 -9.24 -16.56
CA GLY A 99 0.55 -10.36 -16.89
C GLY A 99 -0.85 -9.87 -17.28
N ASP A 100 -1.84 -10.27 -16.51
CA ASP A 100 -3.24 -9.87 -16.65
C ASP A 100 -3.66 -8.66 -15.80
N ILE A 101 -2.69 -7.97 -15.16
CA ILE A 101 -2.95 -6.84 -14.27
C ILE A 101 -2.55 -5.52 -14.96
N LEU A 102 -3.48 -4.59 -15.04
CA LEU A 102 -3.24 -3.20 -15.45
C LEU A 102 -3.07 -2.33 -14.21
N VAL A 103 -1.90 -1.72 -14.09
CA VAL A 103 -1.56 -0.82 -12.97
C VAL A 103 -1.64 0.62 -13.45
N TYR A 104 -2.52 1.39 -12.83
CA TYR A 104 -2.76 2.80 -13.16
C TYR A 104 -1.80 3.74 -12.41
N PRO A 105 -1.50 4.90 -12.98
CA PRO A 105 -0.85 6.01 -12.28
C PRO A 105 -1.64 6.42 -11.03
N ARG A 106 -0.95 7.08 -10.12
CA ARG A 106 -1.49 7.45 -8.81
C ARG A 106 -2.72 8.35 -8.86
N ASP A 107 -2.75 9.29 -9.78
CA ASP A 107 -3.81 10.30 -9.92
C ASP A 107 -5.18 9.71 -10.23
N TYR A 108 -5.26 8.47 -10.74
CA TYR A 108 -6.54 7.80 -11.00
C TYR A 108 -7.33 7.47 -9.73
N PHE A 109 -6.66 6.97 -8.67
CA PHE A 109 -7.34 6.42 -7.49
C PHE A 109 -6.81 6.95 -6.16
N PHE A 110 -5.58 7.47 -6.13
CA PHE A 110 -4.88 7.87 -4.91
C PHE A 110 -4.29 9.28 -5.03
N PRO A 111 -5.09 10.31 -5.33
CA PRO A 111 -4.59 11.66 -5.62
C PRO A 111 -4.02 12.39 -4.40
N LYS A 112 -4.09 11.82 -3.19
CA LYS A 112 -3.62 12.46 -1.96
C LYS A 112 -2.10 12.57 -1.91
N ARG A 113 -1.57 13.77 -1.90
CA ARG A 113 -0.14 14.02 -1.72
C ARG A 113 0.28 13.80 -0.26
N LEU A 114 1.36 13.03 -0.07
CA LEU A 114 1.87 12.73 1.28
C LEU A 114 2.65 13.91 1.89
N GLU A 115 3.11 14.82 1.05
CA GLU A 115 3.93 15.96 1.46
C GLU A 115 3.15 17.02 2.23
N ASP A 116 1.91 17.28 1.83
CA ASP A 116 1.05 18.34 2.40
C ASP A 116 -0.38 17.88 2.71
N ASN A 117 -0.68 16.58 2.52
CA ASN A 117 -2.00 15.98 2.67
C ASN A 117 -3.09 16.56 1.74
N LYS A 118 -2.72 17.32 0.71
CA LYS A 118 -3.66 17.86 -0.27
C LYS A 118 -4.00 16.81 -1.33
N PHE A 119 -5.18 16.92 -1.91
CA PHE A 119 -5.60 16.13 -3.04
C PHE A 119 -5.26 16.86 -4.34
N LEU A 120 -4.51 16.21 -5.22
CA LEU A 120 -4.24 16.68 -6.57
C LEU A 120 -5.21 15.99 -7.53
N ILE A 121 -6.41 16.53 -7.65
CA ILE A 121 -7.44 16.05 -8.56
C ILE A 121 -7.06 16.44 -9.98
N THR A 122 -7.05 15.48 -10.89
CA THR A 122 -6.81 15.66 -12.32
C THR A 122 -8.03 15.21 -13.12
N GLU A 123 -8.01 15.38 -14.44
CA GLU A 123 -9.04 14.85 -15.33
C GLU A 123 -9.13 13.31 -15.26
N ASN A 124 -8.02 12.65 -14.97
CA ASN A 124 -7.92 11.20 -14.82
C ASN A 124 -8.47 10.67 -13.49
N THR A 125 -8.70 11.53 -12.51
CA THR A 125 -9.10 11.09 -11.16
C THR A 125 -10.53 10.54 -11.20
N LEU A 126 -10.66 9.26 -10.87
CA LEU A 126 -11.92 8.51 -10.78
C LEU A 126 -12.36 8.30 -9.34
N GLY A 127 -11.40 8.23 -8.42
CA GLY A 127 -11.69 8.03 -7.02
C GLY A 127 -10.63 8.59 -6.09
N ILE A 128 -11.01 8.74 -4.82
CA ILE A 128 -10.21 9.35 -3.77
C ILE A 128 -10.18 8.45 -2.54
N HIS A 129 -9.03 7.93 -2.19
CA HIS A 129 -8.84 7.33 -0.88
C HIS A 129 -8.57 8.44 0.15
N ARG A 130 -9.52 8.63 1.07
CA ARG A 130 -9.47 9.71 2.07
C ARG A 130 -8.36 9.50 3.09
N CYS A 131 -7.92 8.25 3.33
CA CYS A 131 -6.93 7.86 4.34
C CYS A 131 -7.32 8.41 5.73
N SER A 132 -8.53 8.08 6.18
CA SER A 132 -9.08 8.54 7.46
C SER A 132 -8.27 8.05 8.67
N ASN A 133 -7.45 6.98 8.47
CA ASN A 133 -6.60 6.40 9.52
C ASN A 133 -7.38 6.07 10.82
N SER A 134 -8.62 5.64 10.70
CA SER A 134 -9.53 5.36 11.82
C SER A 134 -8.98 4.33 12.82
N TRP A 135 -8.02 3.52 12.40
CA TRP A 135 -7.32 2.52 13.22
C TRP A 135 -6.10 3.08 13.99
N MET A 136 -5.73 4.35 13.77
CA MET A 136 -4.61 5.00 14.44
C MET A 136 -5.07 5.75 15.70
N SER A 137 -4.22 5.77 16.73
CA SER A 137 -4.48 6.60 17.90
C SER A 137 -4.32 8.10 17.59
N VAL A 138 -4.98 8.94 18.38
CA VAL A 138 -4.90 10.41 18.25
C VAL A 138 -3.44 10.89 18.30
N SER A 139 -2.61 10.32 19.17
CA SER A 139 -1.18 10.65 19.28
C SER A 139 -0.38 10.26 18.05
N GLN A 140 -0.71 9.14 17.40
CA GLN A 140 -0.07 8.71 16.15
C GLN A 140 -0.45 9.64 15.00
N ILE A 141 -1.72 10.05 14.91
CA ILE A 141 -2.20 11.00 13.91
C ILE A 141 -1.53 12.37 14.11
N ALA A 142 -1.51 12.89 15.34
CA ALA A 142 -0.86 14.17 15.66
C ALA A 142 0.64 14.15 15.31
N ARG A 143 1.35 13.07 15.66
CA ARG A 143 2.75 12.89 15.27
C ARG A 143 2.93 12.85 13.75
N GLY A 144 2.08 12.11 13.04
CA GLY A 144 2.12 12.03 11.57
C GLY A 144 1.90 13.38 10.89
N ASN A 145 1.13 14.29 11.50
CA ASN A 145 0.86 15.63 11.00
C ASN A 145 1.93 16.65 11.39
N SER A 146 2.81 16.34 12.34
CA SER A 146 3.88 17.23 12.78
C SER A 146 4.85 17.54 11.64
N PHE A 147 5.16 18.83 11.42
CA PHE A 147 6.14 19.29 10.44
C PHE A 147 7.53 18.69 10.70
N LEU A 148 7.97 18.72 11.95
CA LEU A 148 9.27 18.18 12.36
C LEU A 148 9.36 16.69 12.07
N TRP A 149 8.31 15.92 12.41
CA TRP A 149 8.26 14.51 12.10
C TRP A 149 8.34 14.22 10.60
N ARG A 150 7.58 14.94 9.79
CA ARG A 150 7.49 14.72 8.34
C ARG A 150 8.74 15.11 7.59
N LYS A 151 9.34 16.24 7.95
CA LYS A 151 10.45 16.84 7.18
C LYS A 151 11.84 16.43 7.68
N ILE A 152 11.96 16.06 8.94
CA ILE A 152 13.26 15.76 9.54
C ILE A 152 13.30 14.31 10.05
N VAL A 153 12.47 13.96 11.05
CA VAL A 153 12.62 12.70 11.75
C VAL A 153 12.35 11.49 10.85
N ARG A 154 11.24 11.49 10.12
CA ARG A 154 10.87 10.38 9.23
C ARG A 154 11.88 10.16 8.08
N PRO A 155 12.34 11.18 7.35
CA PRO A 155 13.38 11.00 6.33
C PRO A 155 14.70 10.47 6.91
N SER A 156 15.13 10.99 8.08
CA SER A 156 16.35 10.51 8.75
C SER A 156 16.25 9.05 9.16
N LEU A 157 15.12 8.63 9.75
CA LEU A 157 14.88 7.23 10.09
C LEU A 157 14.86 6.33 8.86
N ASN A 158 14.26 6.80 7.75
CA ASN A 158 14.26 6.04 6.50
C ASN A 158 15.66 5.89 5.91
N ALA A 159 16.50 6.93 5.99
CA ALA A 159 17.90 6.86 5.55
C ALA A 159 18.69 5.85 6.39
N ILE A 160 18.58 5.93 7.72
CA ILE A 160 19.23 4.97 8.65
C ILE A 160 18.76 3.54 8.34
N ARG A 161 17.47 3.34 8.15
CA ARG A 161 16.89 2.05 7.78
C ARG A 161 17.47 1.52 6.46
N SER A 162 17.54 2.37 5.45
CA SER A 162 18.07 2.01 4.12
C SER A 162 19.53 1.57 4.20
N VAL A 163 20.37 2.31 4.94
CA VAL A 163 21.76 1.95 5.18
C VAL A 163 21.86 0.64 5.96
N GLY A 164 21.09 0.51 7.04
CA GLY A 164 21.05 -0.71 7.84
C GLY A 164 20.65 -1.94 7.02
N GLN A 165 19.66 -1.81 6.13
CA GLN A 165 19.22 -2.90 5.25
C GLN A 165 20.30 -3.33 4.25
N ARG A 166 21.14 -2.40 3.78
CA ARG A 166 22.27 -2.71 2.89
C ARG A 166 23.38 -3.47 3.62
N ILE A 167 23.62 -3.14 4.89
CA ILE A 167 24.72 -3.73 5.68
C ILE A 167 24.30 -5.07 6.32
N LEU A 168 23.15 -5.10 6.99
CA LEU A 168 22.68 -6.22 7.82
C LEU A 168 21.61 -7.08 7.15
N GLY A 169 21.11 -6.67 5.99
CA GLY A 169 19.99 -7.33 5.32
C GLY A 169 18.62 -6.90 5.86
N LYS A 170 17.59 -7.05 5.03
CA LYS A 170 16.23 -6.58 5.32
C LYS A 170 15.62 -7.26 6.56
N GLU A 171 15.80 -8.57 6.70
CA GLU A 171 15.21 -9.36 7.80
C GLU A 171 15.79 -8.99 9.17
N ARG A 172 17.11 -8.80 9.25
CA ARG A 172 17.76 -8.41 10.53
C ARG A 172 17.32 -7.01 10.97
N ILE A 173 17.26 -6.05 10.03
CA ILE A 173 16.76 -4.70 10.37
C ILE A 173 15.31 -4.75 10.81
N ARG A 174 14.48 -5.54 10.16
CA ARG A 174 13.08 -5.76 10.58
C ARG A 174 13.00 -6.29 12.03
N THR A 175 13.79 -7.28 12.36
CA THR A 175 13.84 -7.83 13.74
C THR A 175 14.26 -6.77 14.76
N ILE A 176 15.29 -5.96 14.44
CA ILE A 176 15.75 -4.86 15.28
C ILE A 176 14.63 -3.81 15.47
N GLU A 177 13.94 -3.41 14.41
CA GLU A 177 12.83 -2.46 14.49
C GLU A 177 11.67 -2.96 15.37
N ILE A 178 11.33 -4.24 15.27
CA ILE A 178 10.31 -4.87 16.14
C ILE A 178 10.77 -4.83 17.59
N TYR A 179 12.04 -5.13 17.87
CA TYR A 179 12.59 -5.11 19.22
C TYR A 179 12.60 -3.69 19.83
N ILE A 180 13.04 -2.69 19.06
CA ILE A 180 13.04 -1.27 19.48
C ILE A 180 11.61 -0.81 19.79
N ARG A 181 10.63 -1.13 18.95
CA ARG A 181 9.22 -0.79 19.21
C ARG A 181 8.66 -1.46 20.47
N TYR A 182 9.20 -2.60 20.85
CA TYR A 182 8.82 -3.27 22.10
C TYR A 182 9.38 -2.55 23.33
N LEU A 183 10.63 -2.08 23.26
CA LEU A 183 11.28 -1.37 24.38
C LEU A 183 10.71 0.04 24.62
N LEU A 184 10.09 0.64 23.60
CA LEU A 184 9.53 2.00 23.67
C LEU A 184 8.03 2.05 24.02
N LYS A 185 7.46 0.94 24.44
CA LYS A 185 6.09 0.83 24.98
C LYS A 185 6.10 0.77 26.50
#